data_36798aafce12be2644e5319b43d18efa
#
_entry.id   36798aafce12be2644e5319b43d18efa
#
_cell.length_a   1.000
_cell.length_b   1.000
_cell.length_c   1.000
_cell.angle_alpha   90.00
_cell.angle_beta   90.00
_cell.angle_gamma   90.00
#
_symmetry.space_group_name_H-M   'P 1'
#
loop_
_entity.id
_entity.type
_entity.pdbx_description
1 polymer ?
#
loop_
_entity_poly.entity_id
_entity_poly.type
_entity_poly.pdbx_seq_one_letter_code
_entity_poly.pdbx_strand_id
1 'polypeptide(L)'
;MSPRHERELENFAARVRACRICVENPVGQPLPHEPRPVLRPSSSARILIASQAPGTKVHMSGMPFTDASGDRLRDWLAVSSDEFYDTTKFAIVPMGFCFPGQDAKGGDLPPRRECAAAWRAPLMALMPRIDLVLTIGLYAQSWHMGAARRPSLTETVMDWRTIWDAPSTPKVLPLPHPSWRNTGWLKRNPWFEMDLLPFLRSEIRFRLG
;
A
#
# COMPACT_ATOMS: atom_id res chain seq x y z
N MET A 1 12.75 -13.37 14.67
CA MET A 1 11.36 -13.86 14.86
C MET A 1 11.36 -15.37 14.93
N SER A 2 10.33 -15.97 15.62
CA SER A 2 10.28 -17.42 15.72
C SER A 2 9.76 -18.05 14.40
N PRO A 3 10.24 -19.24 14.02
CA PRO A 3 9.74 -19.98 12.85
C PRO A 3 8.21 -20.27 12.92
N ARG A 4 7.65 -20.26 14.10
CA ARG A 4 6.20 -20.43 14.32
C ARG A 4 5.42 -19.22 13.79
N HIS A 5 5.87 -18.00 14.07
CA HIS A 5 5.20 -16.78 13.64
C HIS A 5 5.26 -16.59 12.11
N GLU A 6 6.37 -16.96 11.50
CA GLU A 6 6.51 -16.92 10.05
C GLU A 6 5.53 -17.89 9.36
N ARG A 7 5.43 -19.13 9.86
CA ARG A 7 4.43 -20.10 9.38
C ARG A 7 2.99 -19.61 9.56
N GLU A 8 2.70 -18.92 10.67
CA GLU A 8 1.37 -18.35 10.90
C GLU A 8 1.00 -17.30 9.87
N LEU A 9 1.94 -16.39 9.56
CA LEU A 9 1.76 -15.39 8.49
C LEU A 9 1.58 -16.06 7.11
N GLU A 10 2.39 -17.06 6.78
CA GLU A 10 2.27 -17.81 5.53
C GLU A 10 0.92 -18.50 5.39
N ASN A 11 0.46 -19.19 6.43
CA ASN A 11 -0.86 -19.83 6.46
C ASN A 11 -1.99 -18.81 6.31
N PHE A 12 -1.87 -17.65 6.97
CA PHE A 12 -2.84 -16.59 6.83
C PHE A 12 -2.84 -16.01 5.40
N ALA A 13 -1.68 -15.75 4.83
CA ALA A 13 -1.52 -15.25 3.46
C ALA A 13 -2.07 -16.25 2.43
N ALA A 14 -1.91 -17.55 2.65
CA ALA A 14 -2.50 -18.59 1.79
C ALA A 14 -4.04 -18.53 1.82
N ARG A 15 -4.65 -18.34 2.98
CA ARG A 15 -6.11 -18.12 3.10
C ARG A 15 -6.57 -16.86 2.37
N VAL A 16 -5.80 -15.76 2.47
CA VAL A 16 -6.08 -14.54 1.72
C VAL A 16 -6.02 -14.79 0.22
N ARG A 17 -5.00 -15.53 -0.26
CA ARG A 17 -4.86 -15.87 -1.69
C ARG A 17 -5.99 -16.74 -2.23
N ALA A 18 -6.61 -17.55 -1.37
CA ALA A 18 -7.78 -18.35 -1.71
C ALA A 18 -9.12 -17.63 -1.52
N CYS A 19 -9.10 -16.32 -1.17
CA CYS A 19 -10.30 -15.54 -0.87
C CYS A 19 -11.20 -15.36 -2.09
N ARG A 20 -12.50 -15.58 -1.90
CA ARG A 20 -13.56 -15.42 -2.90
C ARG A 20 -14.71 -14.51 -2.44
N ILE A 21 -14.57 -13.81 -1.32
CA ILE A 21 -15.63 -13.02 -0.69
C ILE A 21 -16.30 -12.06 -1.68
N CYS A 22 -15.50 -11.40 -2.54
CA CYS A 22 -16.01 -10.42 -3.51
C CYS A 22 -16.81 -11.00 -4.68
N VAL A 23 -16.88 -12.33 -4.80
CA VAL A 23 -17.70 -13.06 -5.77
C VAL A 23 -18.87 -13.77 -5.08
N GLU A 24 -18.59 -14.43 -3.94
CA GLU A 24 -19.56 -15.27 -3.24
C GLU A 24 -20.47 -14.46 -2.30
N ASN A 25 -19.94 -13.40 -1.67
CA ASN A 25 -20.67 -12.54 -0.74
C ASN A 25 -20.28 -11.05 -0.97
N PRO A 26 -20.50 -10.49 -2.16
CA PRO A 26 -20.06 -9.15 -2.50
C PRO A 26 -20.86 -8.07 -1.78
N VAL A 27 -20.21 -6.96 -1.44
CA VAL A 27 -20.89 -5.72 -1.08
C VAL A 27 -21.16 -4.94 -2.37
N GLY A 28 -22.38 -5.03 -2.89
CA GLY A 28 -22.78 -4.49 -4.19
C GLY A 28 -22.57 -5.51 -5.33
N GLN A 29 -22.12 -5.05 -6.50
CA GLN A 29 -21.90 -5.95 -7.64
C GLN A 29 -20.68 -6.86 -7.38
N PRO A 30 -20.72 -8.14 -7.78
CA PRO A 30 -19.57 -9.02 -7.68
C PRO A 30 -18.40 -8.54 -8.54
N LEU A 31 -17.19 -9.08 -8.28
CA LEU A 31 -16.06 -8.86 -9.19
C LEU A 31 -16.41 -9.35 -10.60
N PRO A 32 -16.03 -8.61 -11.65
CA PRO A 32 -16.34 -8.99 -13.03
C PRO A 32 -15.44 -10.13 -13.57
N HIS A 33 -14.59 -10.69 -12.75
CA HIS A 33 -13.62 -11.73 -13.10
C HIS A 33 -13.27 -12.57 -11.86
N GLU A 34 -12.57 -13.68 -12.07
CA GLU A 34 -12.08 -14.52 -10.97
C GLU A 34 -11.16 -13.74 -10.02
N PRO A 35 -11.33 -13.90 -8.71
CA PRO A 35 -10.46 -13.30 -7.73
C PRO A 35 -8.99 -13.72 -7.90
N ARG A 36 -8.09 -12.75 -7.87
CA ARG A 36 -6.65 -12.99 -7.87
C ARG A 36 -6.00 -12.05 -6.86
N PRO A 37 -5.99 -12.43 -5.57
CA PRO A 37 -5.39 -11.59 -4.54
C PRO A 37 -3.88 -11.46 -4.71
N VAL A 38 -3.39 -10.21 -4.76
CA VAL A 38 -1.98 -9.85 -4.91
C VAL A 38 -1.53 -9.10 -3.67
N LEU A 39 -0.63 -9.71 -2.90
CA LEU A 39 -0.02 -9.14 -1.70
C LEU A 39 1.32 -9.82 -1.44
N ARG A 40 2.22 -9.09 -0.78
CA ARG A 40 3.53 -9.58 -0.32
C ARG A 40 3.70 -9.19 1.15
N PRO A 41 3.06 -9.90 2.07
CA PRO A 41 3.24 -9.65 3.51
C PRO A 41 4.62 -10.14 3.94
N SER A 42 5.12 -9.58 5.03
CA SER A 42 6.40 -9.99 5.61
C SER A 42 6.37 -9.87 7.12
N SER A 43 6.87 -10.88 7.77
CA SER A 43 7.05 -10.90 9.22
C SER A 43 8.35 -10.21 9.67
N SER A 44 9.30 -9.99 8.76
CA SER A 44 10.63 -9.43 9.06
C SER A 44 10.80 -7.97 8.60
N ALA A 45 10.06 -7.54 7.58
CA ALA A 45 10.14 -6.18 7.07
C ALA A 45 9.77 -5.14 8.14
N ARG A 46 10.45 -3.99 8.06
CA ARG A 46 10.17 -2.81 8.88
C ARG A 46 9.30 -1.79 8.17
N ILE A 47 9.21 -1.86 6.84
CA ILE A 47 8.50 -0.90 6.00
C ILE A 47 7.31 -1.59 5.32
N LEU A 48 6.12 -1.01 5.50
CA LEU A 48 4.91 -1.42 4.81
C LEU A 48 4.54 -0.42 3.72
N ILE A 49 4.34 -0.91 2.51
CA ILE A 49 3.72 -0.16 1.41
C ILE A 49 2.23 -0.51 1.39
N ALA A 50 1.41 0.42 1.84
CA ALA A 50 -0.05 0.32 1.84
C ALA A 50 -0.60 1.15 0.68
N SER A 51 -1.03 0.49 -0.39
CA SER A 51 -1.60 1.12 -1.59
C SER A 51 -3.10 0.87 -1.72
N GLN A 52 -3.69 1.25 -2.83
CA GLN A 52 -5.14 1.15 -3.06
C GLN A 52 -5.58 -0.29 -3.37
N ALA A 53 -5.32 -0.76 -4.57
CA ALA A 53 -5.64 -2.11 -5.07
C ALA A 53 -4.79 -2.40 -6.31
N PRO A 54 -4.67 -3.67 -6.73
CA PRO A 54 -4.05 -4.03 -7.99
C PRO A 54 -4.75 -3.36 -9.18
N GLY A 55 -3.98 -2.80 -10.11
CA GLY A 55 -4.48 -2.42 -11.44
C GLY A 55 -4.40 -3.60 -12.41
N THR A 56 -4.81 -3.39 -13.67
CA THR A 56 -4.86 -4.44 -14.70
C THR A 56 -3.52 -5.17 -14.87
N LYS A 57 -2.39 -4.44 -14.97
CA LYS A 57 -1.06 -5.06 -15.14
C LYS A 57 -0.65 -5.92 -13.96
N VAL A 58 -0.93 -5.45 -12.74
CA VAL A 58 -0.68 -6.19 -11.51
C VAL A 58 -1.56 -7.43 -11.42
N HIS A 59 -2.83 -7.32 -11.81
CA HIS A 59 -3.74 -8.47 -11.89
C HIS A 59 -3.20 -9.54 -12.86
N MET A 60 -2.69 -9.15 -14.02
CA MET A 60 -2.13 -10.07 -15.01
C MET A 60 -0.82 -10.72 -14.55
N SER A 61 0.09 -9.92 -13.97
CA SER A 61 1.41 -10.42 -13.53
C SER A 61 1.38 -11.19 -12.20
N GLY A 62 0.43 -10.87 -11.32
CA GLY A 62 0.40 -11.37 -9.94
C GLY A 62 1.47 -10.75 -9.04
N MET A 63 2.17 -9.71 -9.51
CA MET A 63 3.23 -9.02 -8.77
C MET A 63 2.88 -7.54 -8.59
N PRO A 64 2.88 -6.99 -7.37
CA PRO A 64 2.52 -5.59 -7.14
C PRO A 64 3.56 -4.64 -7.76
N PHE A 65 3.09 -3.49 -8.26
CA PHE A 65 3.94 -2.43 -8.78
C PHE A 65 4.85 -2.83 -9.96
N THR A 66 4.35 -3.67 -10.86
CA THR A 66 5.05 -4.06 -12.12
C THR A 66 4.76 -3.12 -13.29
N ASP A 67 4.18 -1.98 -13.02
CA ASP A 67 3.83 -0.94 -13.99
C ASP A 67 4.65 0.34 -13.76
N ALA A 68 4.43 1.36 -14.60
CA ALA A 68 5.09 2.66 -14.48
C ALA A 68 4.87 3.36 -13.11
N SER A 69 3.80 3.00 -12.39
CA SER A 69 3.61 3.49 -11.01
C SER A 69 4.65 2.88 -10.07
N GLY A 70 5.00 1.63 -10.30
CA GLY A 70 6.05 0.95 -9.55
C GLY A 70 7.44 1.54 -9.82
N ASP A 71 7.75 1.87 -11.09
CA ASP A 71 9.01 2.52 -11.44
C ASP A 71 9.14 3.85 -10.70
N ARG A 72 8.11 4.69 -10.79
CA ARG A 72 8.08 5.98 -10.08
C ARG A 72 8.16 5.83 -8.56
N LEU A 73 7.50 4.83 -7.99
CA LEU A 73 7.57 4.58 -6.54
C LEU A 73 8.99 4.21 -6.12
N ARG A 74 9.67 3.33 -6.85
CA ARG A 74 11.07 2.97 -6.59
C ARG A 74 11.99 4.19 -6.66
N ASP A 75 11.79 5.07 -7.65
CA ASP A 75 12.52 6.34 -7.74
C ASP A 75 12.29 7.23 -6.51
N TRP A 76 11.03 7.36 -6.06
CA TRP A 76 10.72 8.14 -4.86
C TRP A 76 11.42 7.59 -3.62
N LEU A 77 11.47 6.26 -3.48
CA LEU A 77 12.10 5.57 -2.36
C LEU A 77 13.63 5.51 -2.50
N ALA A 78 14.19 5.82 -3.67
CA ALA A 78 15.60 5.65 -4.03
C ALA A 78 16.10 4.21 -3.78
N VAL A 79 15.32 3.21 -4.22
CA VAL A 79 15.64 1.79 -4.10
C VAL A 79 15.66 1.09 -5.44
N SER A 80 16.49 0.04 -5.56
CA SER A 80 16.49 -0.84 -6.73
C SER A 80 15.24 -1.72 -6.77
N SER A 81 15.00 -2.37 -7.92
CA SER A 81 13.95 -3.39 -8.04
C SER A 81 14.16 -4.54 -7.05
N ASP A 82 15.39 -5.01 -6.91
CA ASP A 82 15.74 -6.11 -6.01
C ASP A 82 15.49 -5.75 -4.54
N GLU A 83 15.90 -4.54 -4.12
CA GLU A 83 15.59 -4.03 -2.79
C GLU A 83 14.09 -3.91 -2.55
N PHE A 84 13.34 -3.39 -3.52
CA PHE A 84 11.90 -3.17 -3.42
C PHE A 84 11.11 -4.47 -3.26
N TYR A 85 11.54 -5.54 -3.91
CA TYR A 85 10.90 -6.85 -3.84
C TYR A 85 11.53 -7.79 -2.79
N ASP A 86 12.54 -7.35 -2.08
CA ASP A 86 13.09 -8.09 -0.94
C ASP A 86 12.10 -8.04 0.23
N THR A 87 11.48 -9.18 0.53
CA THR A 87 10.49 -9.29 1.60
C THR A 87 11.07 -9.13 2.99
N THR A 88 12.39 -9.15 3.14
CA THR A 88 13.03 -8.80 4.42
C THR A 88 13.05 -7.30 4.67
N LYS A 89 12.92 -6.50 3.61
CA LYS A 89 12.96 -5.04 3.60
C LYS A 89 11.58 -4.41 3.54
N PHE A 90 10.74 -4.87 2.61
CA PHE A 90 9.42 -4.30 2.36
C PHE A 90 8.31 -5.36 2.42
N ALA A 91 7.23 -5.02 3.11
CA ALA A 91 5.93 -5.66 2.94
C ALA A 91 5.09 -4.80 1.99
N ILE A 92 4.40 -5.41 1.02
CA ILE A 92 3.52 -4.71 0.08
C ILE A 92 2.12 -5.29 0.24
N VAL A 93 1.25 -4.52 0.90
CA VAL A 93 -0.09 -4.97 1.24
C VAL A 93 -1.09 -3.87 0.89
N PRO A 94 -1.76 -3.94 -0.28
CA PRO A 94 -2.76 -2.96 -0.68
C PRO A 94 -4.03 -3.03 0.19
N MET A 95 -4.91 -2.06 0.11
CA MET A 95 -6.20 -2.03 0.83
C MET A 95 -7.19 -3.05 0.27
N GLY A 96 -7.23 -3.23 -1.05
CA GLY A 96 -7.91 -4.34 -1.73
C GLY A 96 -6.88 -5.25 -2.39
N PHE A 97 -7.04 -6.56 -2.27
CA PHE A 97 -6.04 -7.50 -2.80
C PHE A 97 -6.31 -7.92 -4.25
N CYS A 98 -7.52 -7.74 -4.73
CA CYS A 98 -7.89 -8.03 -6.12
C CYS A 98 -8.06 -6.75 -6.93
N PHE A 99 -7.83 -6.83 -8.24
CA PHE A 99 -8.21 -5.79 -9.18
C PHE A 99 -9.73 -5.58 -9.11
N PRO A 100 -10.23 -4.37 -8.81
CA PRO A 100 -11.67 -4.17 -8.62
C PRO A 100 -12.45 -4.01 -9.92
N GLY A 101 -11.78 -3.94 -11.07
CA GLY A 101 -12.34 -3.56 -12.36
C GLY A 101 -12.09 -2.10 -12.67
N GLN A 102 -12.63 -1.65 -13.80
CA GLN A 102 -12.53 -0.27 -14.30
C GLN A 102 -13.90 0.37 -14.52
N ASP A 103 -13.97 1.67 -14.38
CA ASP A 103 -15.12 2.47 -14.79
C ASP A 103 -15.17 2.66 -16.31
N ALA A 104 -16.25 3.27 -16.82
CA ALA A 104 -16.46 3.52 -18.25
C ALA A 104 -15.39 4.45 -18.87
N LYS A 105 -14.58 5.15 -18.06
CA LYS A 105 -13.49 6.03 -18.50
C LYS A 105 -12.12 5.37 -18.36
N GLY A 106 -12.06 4.07 -18.03
CA GLY A 106 -10.82 3.33 -17.84
C GLY A 106 -10.09 3.66 -16.54
N GLY A 107 -10.76 4.27 -15.57
CA GLY A 107 -10.25 4.46 -14.22
C GLY A 107 -10.45 3.21 -13.38
N ASP A 108 -9.44 2.82 -12.59
CA ASP A 108 -9.61 1.69 -11.67
C ASP A 108 -10.66 2.04 -10.61
N LEU A 109 -11.58 1.10 -10.39
CA LEU A 109 -12.60 1.22 -9.36
C LEU A 109 -11.98 1.24 -7.95
N PRO A 110 -12.71 1.73 -6.94
CA PRO A 110 -12.29 1.67 -5.55
C PRO A 110 -11.95 0.25 -5.09
N PRO A 111 -11.02 0.09 -4.12
CA PRO A 111 -10.79 -1.22 -3.50
C PRO A 111 -12.08 -1.73 -2.86
N ARG A 112 -12.28 -3.04 -2.94
CA ARG A 112 -13.46 -3.71 -2.38
C ARG A 112 -13.52 -3.51 -0.86
N ARG A 113 -14.63 -3.02 -0.36
CA ARG A 113 -14.82 -2.71 1.08
C ARG A 113 -14.69 -3.95 1.96
N GLU A 114 -15.28 -5.06 1.53
CA GLU A 114 -15.24 -6.36 2.20
C GLU A 114 -13.81 -6.89 2.37
N CYS A 115 -12.89 -6.53 1.47
CA CYS A 115 -11.51 -7.00 1.52
C CYS A 115 -10.77 -6.48 2.76
N ALA A 116 -10.75 -5.18 2.96
CA ALA A 116 -10.08 -4.58 4.12
C ALA A 116 -10.76 -4.98 5.44
N ALA A 117 -12.10 -5.06 5.45
CA ALA A 117 -12.86 -5.46 6.63
C ALA A 117 -12.53 -6.91 7.08
N ALA A 118 -12.40 -7.83 6.12
CA ALA A 118 -12.13 -9.24 6.44
C ALA A 118 -10.67 -9.51 6.82
N TRP A 119 -9.71 -8.83 6.17
CA TRP A 119 -8.33 -9.30 6.15
C TRP A 119 -7.30 -8.34 6.76
N ARG A 120 -7.56 -7.01 6.71
CA ARG A 120 -6.51 -6.04 7.00
C ARG A 120 -6.00 -6.08 8.42
N ALA A 121 -6.88 -5.97 9.42
CA ALA A 121 -6.46 -5.91 10.82
C ALA A 121 -5.76 -7.19 11.29
N PRO A 122 -6.29 -8.41 11.02
CA PRO A 122 -5.57 -9.65 11.35
C PRO A 122 -4.21 -9.78 10.66
N LEU A 123 -4.10 -9.36 9.39
CA LEU A 123 -2.84 -9.41 8.65
C LEU A 123 -1.80 -8.44 9.25
N MET A 124 -2.22 -7.24 9.63
CA MET A 124 -1.33 -6.28 10.30
C MET A 124 -0.80 -6.81 11.64
N ALA A 125 -1.62 -7.51 12.41
CA ALA A 125 -1.19 -8.11 13.68
C ALA A 125 -0.09 -9.18 13.50
N LEU A 126 -0.03 -9.80 12.31
CA LEU A 126 1.01 -10.78 11.95
C LEU A 126 2.30 -10.13 11.39
N MET A 127 2.37 -8.81 11.34
CA MET A 127 3.54 -8.05 10.86
C MET A 127 4.05 -7.07 11.95
N PRO A 128 4.42 -7.55 13.15
CA PRO A 128 4.69 -6.69 14.31
C PRO A 128 5.98 -5.87 14.20
N ARG A 129 6.83 -6.16 13.22
CA ARG A 129 8.09 -5.43 13.00
C ARG A 129 7.92 -4.18 12.14
N ILE A 130 6.75 -3.98 11.53
CA ILE A 130 6.47 -2.76 10.77
C ILE A 130 6.54 -1.56 11.70
N ASP A 131 7.47 -0.67 11.47
CA ASP A 131 7.64 0.59 12.19
C ASP A 131 7.44 1.83 11.30
N LEU A 132 7.32 1.63 9.97
CA LEU A 132 6.96 2.65 8.99
C LEU A 132 5.88 2.14 8.04
N VAL A 133 4.80 2.89 7.90
CA VAL A 133 3.75 2.65 6.90
C VAL A 133 3.72 3.79 5.88
N LEU A 134 3.98 3.48 4.62
CA LEU A 134 3.79 4.40 3.50
C LEU A 134 2.35 4.26 3.02
N THR A 135 1.52 5.27 3.28
CA THR A 135 0.09 5.25 2.91
C THR A 135 -0.12 5.92 1.56
N ILE A 136 -0.25 5.13 0.51
CA ILE A 136 -0.34 5.58 -0.88
C ILE A 136 -1.79 5.77 -1.29
N GLY A 137 -2.23 7.02 -1.38
CA GLY A 137 -3.57 7.42 -1.79
C GLY A 137 -4.62 7.34 -0.67
N LEU A 138 -5.82 7.83 -0.98
CA LEU A 138 -6.88 8.11 0.00
C LEU A 138 -7.32 6.90 0.83
N TYR A 139 -7.42 5.72 0.23
CA TYR A 139 -7.94 4.53 0.92
C TYR A 139 -6.98 4.03 1.99
N ALA A 140 -5.67 4.01 1.69
CA ALA A 140 -4.64 3.66 2.66
C ALA A 140 -4.55 4.71 3.78
N GLN A 141 -4.59 5.99 3.40
CA GLN A 141 -4.61 7.10 4.36
C GLN A 141 -5.82 7.02 5.30
N SER A 142 -7.01 6.76 4.75
CA SER A 142 -8.23 6.65 5.57
C SER A 142 -8.15 5.53 6.61
N TRP A 143 -7.61 4.38 6.23
CA TRP A 143 -7.51 3.24 7.15
C TRP A 143 -6.41 3.41 8.20
N HIS A 144 -5.22 3.83 7.79
CA HIS A 144 -4.06 3.88 8.68
C HIS A 144 -3.97 5.14 9.53
N MET A 145 -4.61 6.21 9.10
CA MET A 145 -4.52 7.51 9.76
C MET A 145 -5.81 7.92 10.49
N GLY A 146 -6.96 7.35 10.08
CA GLY A 146 -8.24 7.68 10.69
C GLY A 146 -8.48 9.20 10.76
N ALA A 147 -8.70 9.72 11.97
CA ALA A 147 -8.93 11.15 12.23
C ALA A 147 -7.72 12.06 11.96
N ALA A 148 -6.50 11.52 11.87
CA ALA A 148 -5.30 12.31 11.55
C ALA A 148 -5.24 12.71 10.06
N ARG A 149 -6.06 12.07 9.20
CA ARG A 149 -6.18 12.44 7.78
C ARG A 149 -6.86 13.80 7.65
N ARG A 150 -6.34 14.65 6.75
CA ARG A 150 -7.00 15.92 6.37
C ARG A 150 -8.13 15.69 5.36
N PRO A 151 -9.00 16.70 5.10
CA PRO A 151 -10.15 16.58 4.18
C PRO A 151 -9.78 16.11 2.78
N SER A 152 -8.64 16.53 2.23
CA SER A 152 -8.17 16.14 0.91
C SER A 152 -6.85 15.38 0.95
N LEU A 153 -6.53 14.67 -0.14
CA LEU A 153 -5.23 14.03 -0.33
C LEU A 153 -4.10 15.05 -0.28
N THR A 154 -4.26 16.19 -0.96
CA THR A 154 -3.23 17.23 -1.02
C THR A 154 -2.93 17.80 0.36
N GLU A 155 -3.95 18.15 1.13
CA GLU A 155 -3.79 18.65 2.50
C GLU A 155 -3.15 17.61 3.42
N THR A 156 -3.55 16.34 3.27
CA THR A 156 -2.95 15.24 4.06
C THR A 156 -1.47 15.08 3.75
N VAL A 157 -1.10 15.08 2.46
CA VAL A 157 0.32 14.94 2.07
C VAL A 157 1.11 16.19 2.43
N MET A 158 0.53 17.39 2.31
CA MET A 158 1.18 18.65 2.69
C MET A 158 1.49 18.72 4.19
N ASP A 159 0.61 18.18 5.02
CA ASP A 159 0.76 18.17 6.48
C ASP A 159 1.60 16.99 7.01
N TRP A 160 2.41 16.38 6.16
CA TRP A 160 3.16 15.17 6.48
C TRP A 160 4.07 15.30 7.70
N ARG A 161 4.63 16.50 7.96
CA ARG A 161 5.50 16.76 9.13
C ARG A 161 4.72 16.64 10.43
N THR A 162 3.58 17.30 10.53
CA THR A 162 2.70 17.22 11.71
C THR A 162 2.25 15.78 11.96
N ILE A 163 1.91 15.05 10.89
CA ILE A 163 1.53 13.64 10.98
C ILE A 163 2.71 12.78 11.45
N TRP A 164 3.90 13.04 10.91
CA TRP A 164 5.12 12.33 11.29
C TRP A 164 5.52 12.57 12.74
N ASP A 165 5.44 13.82 13.21
CA ASP A 165 5.85 14.22 14.55
C ASP A 165 4.87 13.73 15.62
N ALA A 166 3.62 13.43 15.24
CA ALA A 166 2.63 12.87 16.15
C ALA A 166 3.13 11.54 16.76
N PRO A 167 2.84 11.29 18.06
CA PRO A 167 3.20 10.03 18.71
C PRO A 167 2.40 8.88 18.12
N SER A 168 3.02 8.07 17.27
CA SER A 168 2.41 6.88 16.65
C SER A 168 3.43 5.76 16.48
N THR A 169 2.97 4.53 16.62
CA THR A 169 3.70 3.32 16.28
C THR A 169 2.75 2.34 15.58
N PRO A 170 3.02 1.99 14.33
CA PRO A 170 4.11 2.46 13.46
C PRO A 170 3.99 3.95 13.09
N LYS A 171 5.11 4.57 12.67
CA LYS A 171 5.08 5.88 12.00
C LYS A 171 4.35 5.76 10.68
N VAL A 172 3.63 6.81 10.29
CA VAL A 172 2.86 6.85 9.03
C VAL A 172 3.33 8.03 8.18
N LEU A 173 3.62 7.78 6.90
CA LEU A 173 3.95 8.82 5.94
C LEU A 173 2.97 8.80 4.77
N PRO A 174 2.17 9.85 4.56
CA PRO A 174 1.22 9.92 3.46
C PRO A 174 1.91 10.26 2.14
N LEU A 175 1.57 9.51 1.08
CA LEU A 175 2.05 9.76 -0.28
C LEU A 175 0.86 9.87 -1.25
N PRO A 176 1.00 10.67 -2.33
CA PRO A 176 0.08 10.58 -3.45
C PRO A 176 0.27 9.25 -4.19
N HIS A 177 -0.69 8.84 -5.01
CA HIS A 177 -0.50 7.66 -5.84
C HIS A 177 0.55 7.95 -6.94
N PRO A 178 1.54 7.10 -7.18
CA PRO A 178 2.63 7.34 -8.13
C PRO A 178 2.21 7.18 -9.60
N SER A 179 0.92 7.14 -9.92
CA SER A 179 0.45 7.01 -11.29
C SER A 179 0.75 8.26 -12.14
N TRP A 180 0.84 8.09 -13.46
CA TRP A 180 1.02 9.18 -14.41
C TRP A 180 -0.09 10.23 -14.31
N ARG A 181 -1.31 9.86 -13.88
CA ARG A 181 -2.44 10.77 -13.68
C ARG A 181 -2.13 11.88 -12.67
N ASN A 182 -1.20 11.63 -11.75
CA ASN A 182 -0.77 12.60 -10.75
C ASN A 182 0.43 13.48 -11.21
N THR A 183 0.88 13.38 -12.47
CA THR A 183 1.96 14.22 -12.99
C THR A 183 1.61 15.72 -12.90
N GLY A 184 0.36 16.09 -13.19
CA GLY A 184 -0.11 17.47 -13.02
C GLY A 184 -0.15 17.91 -11.54
N TRP A 185 -0.44 17.00 -10.63
CA TRP A 185 -0.39 17.27 -9.19
C TRP A 185 1.05 17.52 -8.74
N LEU A 186 2.00 16.70 -9.15
CA LEU A 186 3.42 16.86 -8.82
C LEU A 186 3.95 18.22 -9.29
N LYS A 187 3.62 18.61 -10.52
CA LYS A 187 4.02 19.95 -11.05
C LYS A 187 3.48 21.11 -10.23
N ARG A 188 2.28 20.98 -9.66
CA ARG A 188 1.67 22.03 -8.81
C ARG A 188 2.16 21.98 -7.35
N ASN A 189 2.83 20.93 -6.95
CA ASN A 189 3.28 20.70 -5.58
C ASN A 189 4.78 20.36 -5.51
N PRO A 190 5.68 21.24 -5.96
CA PRO A 190 7.13 20.99 -6.05
C PRO A 190 7.77 20.68 -4.69
N TRP A 191 7.18 21.16 -3.59
CA TRP A 191 7.58 20.85 -2.22
C TRP A 191 7.60 19.33 -1.95
N PHE A 192 6.78 18.55 -2.65
CA PHE A 192 6.77 17.10 -2.51
C PHE A 192 8.14 16.51 -2.86
N GLU A 193 8.72 16.94 -3.98
CA GLU A 193 10.05 16.47 -4.43
C GLU A 193 11.19 17.13 -3.67
N MET A 194 11.04 18.40 -3.27
CA MET A 194 12.10 19.16 -2.62
C MET A 194 12.21 18.90 -1.11
N ASP A 195 11.10 18.61 -0.44
CA ASP A 195 11.07 18.48 1.03
C ASP A 195 10.74 17.06 1.49
N LEU A 196 9.65 16.47 0.96
CA LEU A 196 9.17 15.18 1.44
C LEU A 196 10.04 14.03 0.92
N LEU A 197 10.40 13.99 -0.36
CA LEU A 197 11.18 12.88 -0.91
C LEU A 197 12.59 12.75 -0.29
N PRO A 198 13.37 13.81 -0.05
CA PRO A 198 14.64 13.68 0.66
C PRO A 198 14.47 13.11 2.06
N PHE A 199 13.46 13.55 2.79
CA PHE A 199 13.13 13.00 4.10
C PHE A 199 12.73 11.52 4.03
N LEU A 200 11.82 11.16 3.12
CA LEU A 200 11.40 9.78 2.88
C LEU A 200 12.60 8.88 2.60
N ARG A 201 13.50 9.30 1.73
CA ARG A 201 14.70 8.53 1.36
C ARG A 201 15.62 8.30 2.56
N SER A 202 15.82 9.29 3.41
CA SER A 202 16.61 9.13 4.64
C SER A 202 15.96 8.13 5.59
N GLU A 203 14.65 8.17 5.78
CA GLU A 203 13.89 7.25 6.62
C GLU A 203 13.90 5.81 6.08
N ILE A 204 13.86 5.66 4.76
CA ILE A 204 14.00 4.35 4.11
C ILE A 204 15.41 3.80 4.37
N ARG A 205 16.47 4.55 4.08
CA ARG A 205 17.86 4.10 4.31
C ARG A 205 18.12 3.76 5.78
N PHE A 206 17.65 4.57 6.70
CA PHE A 206 17.77 4.29 8.14
C PHE A 206 17.16 2.92 8.54
N ARG A 207 16.09 2.49 7.89
CA ARG A 207 15.44 1.20 8.19
C ARG A 207 16.02 0.02 7.44
N LEU A 208 16.64 0.28 6.31
CA LEU A 208 17.28 -0.77 5.51
C LEU A 208 18.70 -1.12 6.00
N GLY A 209 19.35 -0.23 6.76
CA GLY A 209 20.71 -0.41 7.32
C GLY A 209 21.74 0.20 6.41
#